data_1516c67b5f6e9da8b4f8de31ac28b0ac
#
_entry.id   1516c67b5f6e9da8b4f8de31ac28b0ac
#
_cell.length_a   1.000
_cell.length_b   1.000
_cell.length_c   1.000
_cell.angle_alpha   90.00
_cell.angle_beta   90.00
_cell.angle_gamma   90.00
#
_symmetry.space_group_name_H-M   'P 1'
#
loop_
_entity.id
_entity.type
_entity.pdbx_description
1 polymer ?
#
loop_
_entity_poly.entity_id
_entity_poly.type
_entity_poly.pdbx_seq_one_letter_code
_entity_poly.pdbx_strand_id
1 'polypeptide(L)'
;MKKHVLMSTAVFVFLTVASAIAGVTVSSPSNGSTVSGSVNFKAAASTSCSKGVASMGIYPAPYQLVYTSSGASLNTTFSLNPGTYNVVVEEWDHCGGAATATVKIYVKSGSGVYVTSPANNSTVGSPANFVATSTTSCSLGVASMGIYTAPGQLAYTVGGDKLNTSLPLSPGTYHATVEEWDHCGGAATAPLTITVSGSGHTFYNIQSDGGWKGYAQQPPSYGDCTWCTPSGPGTTWAMYQGIRSPALSGNATQFNLGGNMDYTDILWNNHLIGDLSSRMPDSGHTIVPNLHSFTYDVYFFGSNLGASQALEFDINQFFNNMGFTWGHECRVAGGNEWDIWDNTAGKWLPTGIPCNPIENGWNHLTLHVARTSSNQLQYQSITFNGVTHVLNWTYSPFSAPGWYGITVNYQMDGNYRQSPYTVYVDKLNFTYE
;
A
#
# COMPACT_ATOMS: atom_id res chain seq x y z
N MET A 1 2.78 92.75 -57.92
CA MET A 1 3.42 92.47 -56.63
C MET A 1 2.34 91.98 -55.67
N LYS A 2 2.27 90.63 -55.43
CA LYS A 2 1.36 89.99 -54.49
C LYS A 2 2.17 89.64 -53.28
N LYS A 3 1.78 90.23 -52.13
CA LYS A 3 2.30 89.90 -50.79
C LYS A 3 1.61 88.68 -50.29
N HIS A 4 2.29 87.65 -49.99
CA HIS A 4 1.77 86.52 -49.22
C HIS A 4 1.97 86.76 -47.71
N VAL A 5 0.88 86.72 -46.97
CA VAL A 5 0.87 86.71 -45.53
C VAL A 5 0.88 85.28 -45.06
N LEU A 6 1.96 84.86 -44.39
CA LEU A 6 2.03 83.53 -43.69
C LEU A 6 1.27 83.70 -42.35
N MET A 7 0.24 82.90 -42.21
CA MET A 7 -0.48 82.69 -40.98
C MET A 7 0.07 81.46 -40.24
N SER A 8 0.81 81.71 -39.14
CA SER A 8 1.38 80.67 -38.29
C SER A 8 0.29 80.19 -37.34
N THR A 9 -0.09 78.87 -37.52
CA THR A 9 -1.08 78.22 -36.65
C THR A 9 -0.31 77.55 -35.53
N ALA A 10 -0.37 78.03 -34.32
CA ALA A 10 0.15 77.38 -33.12
C ALA A 10 -0.80 76.24 -32.69
N VAL A 11 -0.31 75.01 -32.80
CA VAL A 11 -0.99 73.80 -32.27
C VAL A 11 -0.67 73.69 -30.78
N PHE A 12 -1.66 73.93 -29.93
CA PHE A 12 -1.60 73.64 -28.50
C PHE A 12 -1.87 72.14 -28.31
N VAL A 13 -0.85 71.39 -27.99
CA VAL A 13 -0.97 69.98 -27.56
C VAL A 13 -1.35 70.04 -26.07
N PHE A 14 -2.61 69.75 -25.78
CA PHE A 14 -3.05 69.50 -24.39
C PHE A 14 -2.56 68.08 -23.99
N LEU A 15 -1.48 68.00 -23.20
CA LEU A 15 -1.14 66.81 -22.48
C LEU A 15 -2.18 66.64 -21.34
N THR A 16 -3.15 65.76 -21.52
CA THR A 16 -3.99 65.26 -20.42
C THR A 16 -3.11 64.37 -19.58
N VAL A 17 -2.62 64.83 -18.44
CA VAL A 17 -2.06 63.97 -17.40
C VAL A 17 -3.24 63.22 -16.80
N ALA A 18 -3.41 61.96 -17.20
CA ALA A 18 -4.33 61.07 -16.52
C ALA A 18 -3.82 60.91 -15.08
N SER A 19 -4.52 61.49 -14.12
CA SER A 19 -4.26 61.20 -12.69
C SER A 19 -4.43 59.73 -12.47
N ALA A 20 -3.35 59.02 -12.10
CA ALA A 20 -3.42 57.61 -11.72
C ALA A 20 -4.32 57.54 -10.47
N ILE A 21 -5.47 56.92 -10.61
CA ILE A 21 -6.35 56.61 -9.47
C ILE A 21 -5.64 55.50 -8.71
N ALA A 22 -5.32 55.74 -7.43
CA ALA A 22 -4.77 54.72 -6.56
C ALA A 22 -5.72 53.50 -6.48
N GLY A 23 -5.19 52.31 -6.66
CA GLY A 23 -6.00 51.10 -6.56
C GLY A 23 -5.33 49.84 -7.05
N VAL A 24 -5.96 48.73 -6.77
CA VAL A 24 -5.54 47.37 -7.19
C VAL A 24 -6.48 46.90 -8.30
N THR A 25 -5.91 46.39 -9.35
CA THR A 25 -6.64 45.69 -10.43
C THR A 25 -6.24 44.23 -10.50
N VAL A 26 -7.19 43.35 -10.25
CA VAL A 26 -6.99 41.91 -10.38
C VAL A 26 -7.41 41.46 -11.79
N SER A 27 -6.47 40.95 -12.57
CA SER A 27 -6.69 40.46 -13.94
C SER A 27 -6.97 38.96 -13.99
N SER A 28 -6.57 38.24 -12.97
CA SER A 28 -6.87 36.79 -12.81
C SER A 28 -6.87 36.44 -11.32
N PRO A 29 -7.82 35.62 -10.87
CA PRO A 29 -9.02 35.17 -11.58
C PRO A 29 -10.06 36.32 -11.73
N SER A 30 -10.98 36.18 -12.67
CA SER A 30 -12.07 37.17 -12.84
C SER A 30 -13.05 37.08 -11.68
N ASN A 31 -13.61 38.22 -11.26
CA ASN A 31 -14.62 38.27 -10.21
C ASN A 31 -15.86 37.44 -10.61
N GLY A 32 -16.32 36.57 -9.70
CA GLY A 32 -17.44 35.65 -9.93
C GLY A 32 -17.07 34.39 -10.73
N SER A 33 -15.81 34.19 -11.08
CA SER A 33 -15.39 33.03 -11.86
C SER A 33 -15.37 31.75 -11.04
N THR A 34 -15.57 30.63 -11.72
CA THR A 34 -15.32 29.31 -11.19
C THR A 34 -13.94 28.83 -11.65
N VAL A 35 -13.10 28.40 -10.71
CA VAL A 35 -11.70 28.01 -10.92
C VAL A 35 -11.45 26.63 -10.35
N SER A 36 -10.37 25.97 -10.79
CA SER A 36 -9.86 24.73 -10.17
C SER A 36 -9.13 25.04 -8.87
N GLY A 37 -8.80 23.99 -8.09
CA GLY A 37 -8.10 24.14 -6.81
C GLY A 37 -6.71 24.79 -6.90
N SER A 38 -6.06 24.77 -8.06
CA SER A 38 -4.81 25.52 -8.33
C SER A 38 -5.17 26.83 -9.03
N VAL A 39 -5.10 27.93 -8.31
CA VAL A 39 -5.59 29.25 -8.76
C VAL A 39 -4.44 30.17 -9.04
N ASN A 40 -4.36 30.71 -10.27
CA ASN A 40 -3.38 31.72 -10.65
C ASN A 40 -3.92 33.10 -10.41
N PHE A 41 -3.25 33.88 -9.54
CA PHE A 41 -3.55 35.28 -9.23
C PHE A 41 -2.59 36.20 -9.98
N LYS A 42 -3.15 37.13 -10.77
CA LYS A 42 -2.44 38.20 -11.41
C LYS A 42 -3.09 39.52 -11.04
N ALA A 43 -2.33 40.46 -10.53
CA ALA A 43 -2.80 41.78 -10.18
C ALA A 43 -1.72 42.84 -10.45
N ALA A 44 -2.18 44.03 -10.66
CA ALA A 44 -1.35 45.24 -10.74
C ALA A 44 -1.94 46.32 -9.84
N ALA A 45 -1.07 47.15 -9.28
CA ALA A 45 -1.45 48.22 -8.41
C ALA A 45 -0.88 49.55 -8.86
N SER A 46 -1.58 50.66 -8.53
CA SER A 46 -1.11 52.03 -8.68
C SER A 46 -1.40 52.80 -7.41
N THR A 47 -0.56 53.77 -7.07
CA THR A 47 -0.72 54.63 -5.90
C THR A 47 -0.48 56.09 -6.27
N SER A 48 -1.05 57.00 -5.49
CA SER A 48 -0.73 58.42 -5.55
C SER A 48 0.58 58.77 -4.84
N CYS A 49 1.20 57.82 -4.13
CA CYS A 49 2.48 58.01 -3.48
C CYS A 49 3.58 58.19 -4.52
N SER A 50 4.34 59.28 -4.45
CA SER A 50 5.43 59.56 -5.39
C SER A 50 6.59 58.55 -5.33
N LYS A 51 6.69 57.79 -4.22
CA LYS A 51 7.68 56.73 -4.05
C LYS A 51 7.21 55.35 -4.59
N GLY A 52 5.95 55.27 -5.05
CA GLY A 52 5.36 54.07 -5.64
C GLY A 52 4.86 53.04 -4.63
N VAL A 53 4.41 51.91 -5.18
CA VAL A 53 3.94 50.72 -4.43
C VAL A 53 5.13 49.99 -3.85
N ALA A 54 5.08 49.73 -2.55
CA ALA A 54 6.11 48.97 -1.83
C ALA A 54 5.94 47.47 -2.00
N SER A 55 4.72 46.94 -1.83
CA SER A 55 4.42 45.51 -1.92
C SER A 55 2.92 45.27 -2.19
N MET A 56 2.63 44.04 -2.60
CA MET A 56 1.28 43.53 -2.77
C MET A 56 1.13 42.23 -2.01
N GLY A 57 -0.08 41.94 -1.46
CA GLY A 57 -0.39 40.72 -0.73
C GLY A 57 -1.75 40.12 -1.10
N ILE A 58 -1.94 38.81 -0.81
CA ILE A 58 -3.18 38.09 -1.06
C ILE A 58 -3.71 37.49 0.24
N TYR A 59 -4.99 37.73 0.54
CA TYR A 59 -5.74 37.19 1.66
C TYR A 59 -6.94 36.36 1.17
N PRO A 60 -6.91 35.02 1.19
CA PRO A 60 -8.07 34.21 0.85
C PRO A 60 -9.14 34.17 1.94
N ALA A 61 -8.80 34.56 3.16
CA ALA A 61 -9.70 34.74 4.30
C ALA A 61 -9.27 35.94 5.14
N PRO A 62 -10.18 36.51 5.98
CA PRO A 62 -9.85 37.64 6.84
C PRO A 62 -8.59 37.38 7.68
N TYR A 63 -7.64 38.29 7.64
CA TYR A 63 -6.35 38.25 8.37
C TYR A 63 -5.42 37.11 7.98
N GLN A 64 -5.68 36.39 6.89
CA GLN A 64 -4.87 35.24 6.44
C GLN A 64 -4.03 35.64 5.21
N LEU A 65 -2.89 36.29 5.43
CA LEU A 65 -1.94 36.62 4.37
C LEU A 65 -1.19 35.35 3.93
N VAL A 66 -1.38 34.96 2.67
CA VAL A 66 -0.76 33.71 2.12
C VAL A 66 0.38 33.98 1.14
N TYR A 67 0.45 35.18 0.60
CA TYR A 67 1.48 35.55 -0.36
C TYR A 67 1.76 37.05 -0.34
N THR A 68 3.03 37.43 -0.54
CA THR A 68 3.46 38.80 -0.78
C THR A 68 4.45 38.87 -1.93
N SER A 69 4.42 40.00 -2.66
CA SER A 69 5.44 40.34 -3.66
C SER A 69 5.86 41.81 -3.47
N SER A 70 7.12 42.13 -3.76
CA SER A 70 7.59 43.50 -3.80
C SER A 70 7.14 44.20 -5.08
N GLY A 71 6.86 45.53 -4.99
CA GLY A 71 6.47 46.38 -6.11
C GLY A 71 5.00 46.25 -6.52
N ALA A 72 4.68 46.83 -7.70
CA ALA A 72 3.32 47.08 -8.16
C ALA A 72 2.67 45.97 -8.97
N SER A 73 3.27 44.78 -9.02
CA SER A 73 2.72 43.65 -9.77
C SER A 73 2.86 42.35 -9.00
N LEU A 74 1.85 41.49 -9.15
CA LEU A 74 1.77 40.19 -8.52
C LEU A 74 1.36 39.14 -9.56
N ASN A 75 2.08 38.02 -9.60
CA ASN A 75 1.73 36.85 -10.40
C ASN A 75 2.16 35.61 -9.66
N THR A 76 1.21 34.87 -9.12
CA THR A 76 1.46 33.67 -8.32
C THR A 76 0.35 32.65 -8.48
N THR A 77 0.66 31.39 -8.17
CA THR A 77 -0.30 30.29 -8.16
C THR A 77 -0.20 29.59 -6.83
N PHE A 78 -1.33 29.36 -6.16
CA PHE A 78 -1.42 28.54 -4.95
C PHE A 78 -2.72 27.75 -4.90
N SER A 79 -2.73 26.71 -4.08
CA SER A 79 -3.87 25.82 -3.96
C SER A 79 -4.88 26.35 -2.94
N LEU A 80 -6.16 26.30 -3.33
CA LEU A 80 -7.31 26.55 -2.45
C LEU A 80 -8.20 25.31 -2.42
N ASN A 81 -8.70 24.98 -1.25
CA ASN A 81 -9.70 23.93 -1.10
C ASN A 81 -11.01 24.30 -1.81
N PRO A 82 -11.82 23.30 -2.23
CA PRO A 82 -13.15 23.59 -2.78
C PRO A 82 -13.97 24.45 -1.85
N GLY A 83 -14.58 25.49 -2.39
CA GLY A 83 -15.37 26.45 -1.60
C GLY A 83 -15.56 27.78 -2.29
N THR A 84 -16.26 28.69 -1.61
CA THR A 84 -16.43 30.08 -2.04
C THR A 84 -15.49 30.98 -1.26
N TYR A 85 -14.71 31.77 -1.98
CA TYR A 85 -13.73 32.70 -1.40
C TYR A 85 -14.03 34.13 -1.83
N ASN A 86 -13.91 35.07 -0.87
CA ASN A 86 -13.82 36.49 -1.14
C ASN A 86 -12.37 36.89 -0.91
N VAL A 87 -11.55 36.72 -1.94
CA VAL A 87 -10.11 36.97 -1.85
C VAL A 87 -9.85 38.46 -1.94
N VAL A 88 -9.10 38.98 -0.98
CA VAL A 88 -8.63 40.39 -0.98
C VAL A 88 -7.20 40.41 -1.49
N VAL A 89 -6.95 41.26 -2.50
CA VAL A 89 -5.61 41.64 -2.93
C VAL A 89 -5.37 43.04 -2.46
N GLU A 90 -4.31 43.23 -1.70
CA GLU A 90 -3.96 44.51 -1.07
C GLU A 90 -2.60 44.99 -1.58
N GLU A 91 -2.47 46.28 -1.79
CA GLU A 91 -1.19 46.93 -2.00
C GLU A 91 -0.85 47.83 -0.82
N TRP A 92 0.41 47.99 -0.51
CA TRP A 92 0.99 48.94 0.44
C TRP A 92 2.00 49.80 -0.29
N ASP A 93 1.88 51.14 -0.08
CA ASP A 93 2.82 52.09 -0.70
C ASP A 93 3.92 52.51 0.28
N HIS A 94 4.96 53.15 -0.26
CA HIS A 94 6.10 53.66 0.52
C HIS A 94 5.73 54.92 1.37
N CYS A 95 4.53 55.43 1.27
CA CYS A 95 4.04 56.59 2.05
C CYS A 95 3.17 56.13 3.24
N GLY A 96 2.92 54.83 3.42
CA GLY A 96 2.09 54.24 4.47
C GLY A 96 0.60 54.14 4.09
N GLY A 97 0.27 54.33 2.81
CA GLY A 97 -1.06 54.07 2.26
C GLY A 97 -1.25 52.61 1.86
N ALA A 98 -2.51 52.19 1.72
CA ALA A 98 -2.90 50.90 1.21
C ALA A 98 -4.21 51.01 0.40
N ALA A 99 -4.34 50.15 -0.63
CA ALA A 99 -5.59 49.98 -1.36
C ALA A 99 -5.88 48.49 -1.59
N THR A 100 -7.14 48.13 -1.69
CA THR A 100 -7.57 46.72 -1.82
C THR A 100 -8.51 46.56 -2.99
N ALA A 101 -8.47 45.33 -3.55
CA ALA A 101 -9.50 44.81 -4.45
C ALA A 101 -9.97 43.45 -3.97
N THR A 102 -11.27 43.20 -4.01
CA THR A 102 -11.85 41.92 -3.65
C THR A 102 -12.35 41.21 -4.89
N VAL A 103 -11.99 39.96 -5.04
CA VAL A 103 -12.53 39.05 -6.06
C VAL A 103 -13.22 37.88 -5.40
N LYS A 104 -14.47 37.65 -5.78
CA LYS A 104 -15.21 36.45 -5.39
C LYS A 104 -14.93 35.35 -6.39
N ILE A 105 -14.53 34.19 -5.89
CA ILE A 105 -14.29 33.02 -6.71
C ILE A 105 -14.98 31.79 -6.12
N TYR A 106 -15.37 30.88 -7.00
CA TYR A 106 -15.91 29.56 -6.66
C TYR A 106 -14.88 28.52 -7.04
N VAL A 107 -14.16 27.99 -6.05
CA VAL A 107 -13.21 26.90 -6.29
C VAL A 107 -14.01 25.61 -6.36
N LYS A 108 -14.08 25.03 -7.55
CA LYS A 108 -14.63 23.68 -7.72
C LYS A 108 -13.65 22.69 -7.16
N SER A 109 -14.15 21.54 -6.69
CA SER A 109 -13.37 20.32 -6.67
C SER A 109 -12.94 20.09 -8.12
N GLY A 110 -11.66 20.34 -8.41
CA GLY A 110 -11.07 19.96 -9.68
C GLY A 110 -11.04 18.45 -9.79
N SER A 111 -10.87 17.91 -11.01
CA SER A 111 -10.45 16.53 -11.17
C SER A 111 -9.19 16.31 -10.33
N GLY A 112 -9.20 15.36 -9.42
CA GLY A 112 -8.05 15.14 -8.57
C GLY A 112 -8.30 14.08 -7.52
N VAL A 113 -7.19 13.54 -7.02
CA VAL A 113 -7.15 12.57 -5.94
C VAL A 113 -6.72 13.29 -4.65
N TYR A 114 -7.43 13.04 -3.57
CA TYR A 114 -7.17 13.58 -2.24
C TYR A 114 -6.84 12.43 -1.30
N VAL A 115 -5.56 12.26 -0.98
CA VAL A 115 -5.09 11.25 -0.03
C VAL A 115 -5.16 11.84 1.37
N THR A 116 -5.96 11.21 2.25
CA THR A 116 -6.08 11.60 3.66
C THR A 116 -5.19 10.76 4.57
N SER A 117 -4.85 9.54 4.14
CA SER A 117 -3.90 8.63 4.79
C SER A 117 -3.19 7.80 3.72
N PRO A 118 -1.89 7.52 3.87
CA PRO A 118 -0.97 8.17 4.81
C PRO A 118 -0.65 9.61 4.40
N ALA A 119 -0.20 10.43 5.36
CA ALA A 119 0.26 11.77 5.04
C ALA A 119 1.56 11.72 4.21
N ASN A 120 1.71 12.64 3.27
CA ASN A 120 2.94 12.72 2.49
C ASN A 120 4.16 12.98 3.41
N ASN A 121 5.27 12.29 3.17
CA ASN A 121 6.50 12.28 3.98
C ASN A 121 6.31 11.76 5.42
N SER A 122 5.26 10.97 5.67
CA SER A 122 5.06 10.34 6.98
C SER A 122 5.82 9.01 7.10
N THR A 123 6.08 8.62 8.35
CA THR A 123 6.49 7.27 8.70
C THR A 123 5.25 6.50 9.16
N VAL A 124 5.04 5.32 8.62
CA VAL A 124 3.88 4.45 8.89
C VAL A 124 4.36 3.04 9.22
N GLY A 125 3.54 2.28 9.93
CA GLY A 125 3.74 0.83 10.09
C GLY A 125 3.31 0.05 8.86
N SER A 126 3.55 -1.25 8.85
CA SER A 126 2.96 -2.19 7.90
C SER A 126 1.90 -3.02 8.63
N PRO A 127 0.69 -3.15 8.07
CA PRO A 127 0.24 -2.61 6.79
C PRO A 127 -0.01 -1.10 6.81
N ALA A 128 0.38 -0.40 5.74
CA ALA A 128 0.13 1.02 5.57
C ALA A 128 -1.33 1.26 5.14
N ASN A 129 -2.08 2.05 5.93
CA ASN A 129 -3.48 2.34 5.63
C ASN A 129 -3.62 3.50 4.64
N PHE A 130 -4.14 3.22 3.45
CA PHE A 130 -4.43 4.20 2.41
C PHE A 130 -5.92 4.55 2.41
N VAL A 131 -6.20 5.83 2.62
CA VAL A 131 -7.54 6.41 2.51
C VAL A 131 -7.48 7.58 1.55
N ALA A 132 -8.27 7.54 0.50
CA ALA A 132 -8.33 8.59 -0.49
C ALA A 132 -9.75 8.76 -1.03
N THR A 133 -10.03 9.95 -1.53
CA THR A 133 -11.22 10.26 -2.32
C THR A 133 -10.80 10.94 -3.60
N SER A 134 -11.63 10.84 -4.63
CA SER A 134 -11.37 11.53 -5.88
C SER A 134 -12.59 12.25 -6.42
N THR A 135 -12.32 13.21 -7.29
CA THR A 135 -13.33 13.94 -8.04
C THR A 135 -12.89 14.09 -9.48
N THR A 136 -13.83 14.09 -10.43
CA THR A 136 -13.55 14.30 -11.85
C THR A 136 -14.50 15.33 -12.44
N SER A 137 -14.10 15.95 -13.55
CA SER A 137 -14.96 16.78 -14.39
C SER A 137 -15.84 15.95 -15.34
N CYS A 138 -15.61 14.63 -15.43
CA CYS A 138 -16.43 13.71 -16.21
C CYS A 138 -17.82 13.61 -15.62
N SER A 139 -18.84 13.85 -16.45
CA SER A 139 -20.26 13.78 -16.02
C SER A 139 -20.72 12.38 -15.62
N LEU A 140 -20.01 11.33 -16.08
CA LEU A 140 -20.27 9.94 -15.72
C LEU A 140 -19.57 9.51 -14.43
N GLY A 141 -18.74 10.39 -13.83
CA GLY A 141 -18.06 10.17 -12.58
C GLY A 141 -16.77 9.36 -12.70
N VAL A 142 -16.19 9.05 -11.51
CA VAL A 142 -14.98 8.24 -11.36
C VAL A 142 -15.33 6.77 -11.57
N ALA A 143 -14.57 6.10 -12.42
CA ALA A 143 -14.73 4.67 -12.70
C ALA A 143 -14.04 3.81 -11.62
N SER A 144 -12.79 4.16 -11.28
CA SER A 144 -12.00 3.43 -10.30
C SER A 144 -10.86 4.27 -9.72
N MET A 145 -10.31 3.81 -8.61
CA MET A 145 -9.09 4.33 -8.00
C MET A 145 -8.08 3.20 -7.81
N GLY A 146 -6.78 3.52 -7.89
CA GLY A 146 -5.71 2.55 -7.68
C GLY A 146 -4.52 3.14 -6.93
N ILE A 147 -3.67 2.25 -6.43
CA ILE A 147 -2.42 2.60 -5.73
C ILE A 147 -1.26 1.94 -6.47
N TYR A 148 -0.29 2.75 -6.89
CA TYR A 148 1.01 2.30 -7.37
C TYR A 148 2.02 2.47 -6.24
N THR A 149 2.77 1.42 -5.91
CA THR A 149 3.83 1.46 -4.89
C THR A 149 5.21 1.76 -5.48
N ALA A 150 5.34 1.60 -6.81
CA ALA A 150 6.48 2.02 -7.62
C ALA A 150 5.99 2.32 -9.05
N PRO A 151 6.78 2.99 -9.91
CA PRO A 151 6.41 3.24 -11.29
C PRO A 151 5.97 1.98 -12.04
N GLY A 152 4.73 1.96 -12.50
CA GLY A 152 4.12 0.82 -13.21
C GLY A 152 3.72 -0.38 -12.35
N GLN A 153 3.92 -0.34 -11.04
CA GLN A 153 3.49 -1.40 -10.10
C GLN A 153 2.17 -1.04 -9.44
N LEU A 154 1.08 -1.42 -10.07
CA LEU A 154 -0.26 -1.28 -9.49
C LEU A 154 -0.46 -2.35 -8.40
N ALA A 155 -0.56 -1.90 -7.15
CA ALA A 155 -0.70 -2.76 -5.98
C ALA A 155 -2.17 -3.00 -5.58
N TYR A 156 -3.07 -2.07 -5.91
CA TYR A 156 -4.48 -2.16 -5.52
C TYR A 156 -5.37 -1.34 -6.43
N THR A 157 -6.60 -1.83 -6.65
CA THR A 157 -7.66 -1.07 -7.35
C THR A 157 -9.01 -1.28 -6.67
N VAL A 158 -9.88 -0.27 -6.76
CA VAL A 158 -11.26 -0.31 -6.29
C VAL A 158 -12.16 0.52 -7.20
N GLY A 159 -13.39 0.09 -7.43
CA GLY A 159 -14.38 0.85 -8.19
C GLY A 159 -14.90 2.07 -7.45
N GLY A 160 -15.21 3.15 -8.20
CA GLY A 160 -15.77 4.40 -7.69
C GLY A 160 -14.74 5.40 -7.17
N ASP A 161 -15.24 6.40 -6.44
CA ASP A 161 -14.52 7.62 -6.04
C ASP A 161 -13.91 7.57 -4.63
N LYS A 162 -13.94 6.40 -3.96
CA LYS A 162 -13.45 6.21 -2.60
C LYS A 162 -12.54 5.01 -2.51
N LEU A 163 -11.38 5.21 -1.92
CA LEU A 163 -10.40 4.17 -1.64
C LEU A 163 -10.14 4.13 -0.14
N ASN A 164 -10.25 2.93 0.44
CA ASN A 164 -9.88 2.66 1.83
C ASN A 164 -9.35 1.23 1.89
N THR A 165 -8.04 1.09 2.04
CA THR A 165 -7.38 -0.23 2.07
C THR A 165 -6.10 -0.16 2.89
N SER A 166 -5.65 -1.32 3.36
CA SER A 166 -4.35 -1.47 4.02
C SER A 166 -3.44 -2.32 3.15
N LEU A 167 -2.27 -1.77 2.78
CA LEU A 167 -1.27 -2.47 1.99
C LEU A 167 -0.13 -2.96 2.89
N PRO A 168 0.17 -4.25 2.89
CA PRO A 168 1.39 -4.76 3.50
C PRO A 168 2.58 -4.33 2.64
N LEU A 169 3.45 -3.54 3.25
CA LEU A 169 4.66 -3.02 2.60
C LEU A 169 5.87 -3.40 3.44
N SER A 170 6.91 -3.89 2.81
CA SER A 170 8.19 -4.12 3.48
C SER A 170 8.78 -2.81 4.02
N PRO A 171 9.60 -2.84 5.08
CA PRO A 171 10.30 -1.65 5.55
C PRO A 171 11.09 -0.97 4.45
N GLY A 172 10.94 0.35 4.31
CA GLY A 172 11.61 1.11 3.25
C GLY A 172 10.88 2.40 2.89
N THR A 173 11.46 3.17 1.97
CA THR A 173 10.83 4.39 1.46
C THR A 173 10.14 4.09 0.13
N TYR A 174 8.87 4.46 0.03
CA TYR A 174 8.03 4.29 -1.15
C TYR A 174 7.67 5.65 -1.74
N HIS A 175 7.84 5.78 -3.05
CA HIS A 175 7.30 6.86 -3.86
C HIS A 175 6.01 6.37 -4.51
N ALA A 176 4.95 6.34 -3.69
CA ALA A 176 3.66 5.83 -4.12
C ALA A 176 2.87 6.87 -4.91
N THR A 177 1.93 6.41 -5.72
CA THR A 177 0.98 7.26 -6.44
C THR A 177 -0.42 6.69 -6.29
N VAL A 178 -1.36 7.49 -5.82
CA VAL A 178 -2.78 7.17 -5.89
C VAL A 178 -3.33 7.80 -7.17
N GLU A 179 -4.00 6.99 -7.99
CA GLU A 179 -4.55 7.41 -9.28
C GLU A 179 -6.06 7.14 -9.32
N GLU A 180 -6.80 8.01 -9.98
CA GLU A 180 -8.19 7.81 -10.34
C GLU A 180 -8.32 7.74 -11.86
N TRP A 181 -9.24 6.93 -12.36
CA TRP A 181 -9.66 6.85 -13.76
C TRP A 181 -11.14 7.15 -13.85
N ASP A 182 -11.53 8.00 -14.77
CA ASP A 182 -12.93 8.34 -14.98
C ASP A 182 -13.56 7.61 -16.17
N HIS A 183 -14.90 7.61 -16.24
CA HIS A 183 -15.64 6.98 -17.32
C HIS A 183 -15.51 7.71 -18.68
N CYS A 184 -14.85 8.86 -18.73
CA CYS A 184 -14.60 9.60 -19.98
C CYS A 184 -13.19 9.33 -20.54
N GLY A 185 -12.40 8.46 -19.89
CA GLY A 185 -11.01 8.14 -20.26
C GLY A 185 -9.98 9.13 -19.72
N GLY A 186 -10.36 9.97 -18.77
CA GLY A 186 -9.45 10.84 -18.00
C GLY A 186 -8.85 10.10 -16.80
N ALA A 187 -7.75 10.66 -16.27
CA ALA A 187 -7.12 10.21 -15.04
C ALA A 187 -6.52 11.40 -14.27
N ALA A 188 -6.45 11.28 -12.95
CA ALA A 188 -5.72 12.21 -12.11
C ALA A 188 -4.91 11.45 -11.05
N THR A 189 -3.78 12.00 -10.63
CA THR A 189 -2.83 11.35 -9.73
C THR A 189 -2.49 12.22 -8.53
N ALA A 190 -2.21 11.57 -7.40
CA ALA A 190 -1.63 12.18 -6.20
C ALA A 190 -0.38 11.39 -5.80
N PRO A 191 0.83 11.90 -6.07
CA PRO A 191 2.06 11.29 -5.59
C PRO A 191 2.25 11.56 -4.11
N LEU A 192 2.78 10.57 -3.39
CA LEU A 192 3.17 10.70 -2.00
C LEU A 192 4.41 9.87 -1.71
N THR A 193 5.23 10.36 -0.79
CA THR A 193 6.37 9.61 -0.25
C THR A 193 6.01 9.15 1.15
N ILE A 194 6.21 7.87 1.45
CA ILE A 194 6.07 7.33 2.81
C ILE A 194 7.29 6.51 3.17
N THR A 195 7.63 6.51 4.45
CA THR A 195 8.62 5.58 5.00
C THR A 195 7.90 4.55 5.83
N VAL A 196 7.97 3.29 5.43
CA VAL A 196 7.44 2.17 6.22
C VAL A 196 8.50 1.81 7.25
N SER A 197 8.15 1.97 8.54
CA SER A 197 9.03 1.58 9.64
C SER A 197 8.85 0.09 9.93
N GLY A 198 9.96 -0.64 10.02
CA GLY A 198 9.95 -1.97 10.62
C GLY A 198 10.03 -1.82 12.14
N SER A 199 8.90 -1.74 12.81
CA SER A 199 8.85 -1.80 14.29
C SER A 199 8.67 -3.23 14.80
N GLY A 200 8.50 -4.20 13.89
CA GLY A 200 8.29 -5.59 14.22
C GLY A 200 9.55 -6.30 14.71
N HIS A 201 9.34 -7.31 15.55
CA HIS A 201 10.38 -8.26 15.92
C HIS A 201 10.47 -9.37 14.88
N THR A 202 11.69 -9.69 14.42
CA THR A 202 11.93 -10.77 13.45
C THR A 202 12.72 -11.91 14.09
N PHE A 203 12.18 -13.11 13.98
CA PHE A 203 12.93 -14.34 14.17
C PHE A 203 13.58 -14.74 12.85
N TYR A 204 14.91 -14.78 12.84
CA TYR A 204 15.68 -15.09 11.65
C TYR A 204 16.09 -16.55 11.60
N ASN A 205 16.15 -17.12 10.39
CA ASN A 205 16.69 -18.46 10.11
C ASN A 205 16.03 -19.57 10.93
N ILE A 206 14.72 -19.53 11.07
CA ILE A 206 13.91 -20.47 11.85
C ILE A 206 14.11 -21.92 11.39
N GLN A 207 14.42 -22.14 10.10
CA GLN A 207 14.70 -23.47 9.56
C GLN A 207 15.85 -24.17 10.32
N SER A 208 16.74 -23.41 10.95
CA SER A 208 17.88 -23.94 11.72
C SER A 208 17.62 -24.07 13.21
N ASP A 209 16.42 -23.72 13.67
CA ASP A 209 16.05 -23.79 15.08
C ASP A 209 15.88 -25.24 15.55
N GLY A 210 16.15 -25.45 16.84
CA GLY A 210 15.59 -26.57 17.57
C GLY A 210 14.06 -26.45 17.71
N GLY A 211 13.41 -27.54 18.05
CA GLY A 211 11.96 -27.52 18.35
C GLY A 211 11.03 -27.84 17.19
N TRP A 212 11.54 -28.01 15.99
CA TRP A 212 10.74 -28.58 14.90
C TRP A 212 10.26 -29.98 15.25
N LYS A 213 8.97 -30.24 15.03
CA LYS A 213 8.34 -31.56 15.17
C LYS A 213 7.64 -31.92 13.88
N GLY A 214 7.83 -33.15 13.42
CA GLY A 214 7.16 -33.69 12.25
C GLY A 214 5.95 -34.54 12.65
N TYR A 215 4.85 -34.37 11.92
CA TYR A 215 3.60 -35.11 12.08
C TYR A 215 3.21 -35.64 10.72
N ALA A 216 3.47 -36.95 10.49
CA ALA A 216 3.01 -37.62 9.28
C ALA A 216 1.48 -37.68 9.31
N GLN A 217 0.87 -37.17 8.30
CA GLN A 217 -0.56 -37.19 8.09
C GLN A 217 -0.87 -38.09 6.89
N GLN A 218 -2.08 -38.56 6.85
CA GLN A 218 -2.55 -39.32 5.71
C GLN A 218 -3.91 -38.80 5.30
N PRO A 219 -4.23 -38.84 4.03
CA PRO A 219 -5.40 -38.20 3.47
C PRO A 219 -6.69 -39.04 3.54
N PRO A 220 -7.13 -39.61 4.67
CA PRO A 220 -8.47 -40.21 4.74
C PRO A 220 -9.56 -39.15 4.73
N SER A 221 -9.20 -37.91 4.97
CA SER A 221 -10.11 -36.77 4.99
C SER A 221 -10.27 -36.12 3.61
N TYR A 222 -9.43 -36.44 2.64
CA TYR A 222 -9.62 -35.98 1.26
C TYR A 222 -10.66 -36.88 0.62
N GLY A 223 -11.91 -36.43 0.56
CA GLY A 223 -13.02 -37.19 0.00
C GLY A 223 -12.87 -37.70 -1.43
N ASP A 224 -11.77 -37.37 -2.08
CA ASP A 224 -11.44 -37.71 -3.46
C ASP A 224 -10.60 -38.98 -3.58
N CYS A 225 -10.00 -39.52 -2.48
CA CYS A 225 -9.17 -40.70 -2.52
C CYS A 225 -9.86 -41.90 -1.86
N THR A 226 -10.82 -42.51 -2.57
CA THR A 226 -11.56 -43.67 -2.06
C THR A 226 -10.71 -44.94 -1.92
N TRP A 227 -9.51 -44.95 -2.49
CA TRP A 227 -8.54 -46.08 -2.43
C TRP A 227 -7.37 -45.82 -1.47
N CYS A 228 -7.25 -44.61 -0.88
CA CYS A 228 -6.22 -44.34 0.12
C CYS A 228 -6.51 -45.12 1.40
N THR A 229 -5.50 -45.71 1.98
CA THR A 229 -5.64 -46.41 3.26
C THR A 229 -5.41 -45.44 4.38
N PRO A 230 -6.39 -45.21 5.28
CA PRO A 230 -6.20 -44.39 6.45
C PRO A 230 -5.09 -44.97 7.33
N SER A 231 -4.13 -44.15 7.72
CA SER A 231 -3.07 -44.49 8.67
C SER A 231 -2.36 -45.80 8.36
N GLY A 232 -1.40 -45.75 7.56
CA GLY A 232 -0.49 -46.89 7.43
C GLY A 232 0.95 -46.46 7.65
N PRO A 233 1.86 -47.39 7.81
CA PRO A 233 3.31 -47.13 7.85
C PRO A 233 3.85 -46.68 6.49
N GLY A 234 3.02 -46.07 5.65
CA GLY A 234 3.35 -45.76 4.26
C GLY A 234 4.17 -44.53 4.05
N THR A 235 4.06 -43.54 4.96
CA THR A 235 4.78 -42.29 4.85
C THR A 235 6.18 -42.41 5.43
N THR A 236 7.20 -42.10 4.64
CA THR A 236 8.58 -41.94 5.10
C THR A 236 8.95 -40.45 5.02
N TRP A 237 9.56 -39.98 6.07
CA TRP A 237 9.97 -38.57 6.13
C TRP A 237 11.25 -38.40 6.92
N ALA A 238 11.98 -37.33 6.63
CA ALA A 238 13.17 -36.95 7.35
C ALA A 238 13.39 -35.41 7.29
N MET A 239 14.06 -34.90 8.30
CA MET A 239 14.51 -33.51 8.36
C MET A 239 15.99 -33.51 8.77
N TYR A 240 16.81 -32.78 8.00
CA TYR A 240 18.23 -32.60 8.27
C TYR A 240 18.60 -31.12 8.24
N GLN A 241 19.14 -30.64 9.33
CA GLN A 241 19.61 -29.25 9.46
C GLN A 241 21.09 -29.11 9.12
N GLY A 242 21.56 -27.89 8.90
CA GLY A 242 22.97 -27.60 8.66
C GLY A 242 23.46 -27.97 7.26
N ILE A 243 22.55 -28.00 6.30
CA ILE A 243 22.88 -28.32 4.89
C ILE A 243 23.64 -27.13 4.29
N ARG A 244 24.80 -27.40 3.73
CA ARG A 244 25.68 -26.41 3.13
C ARG A 244 25.45 -26.21 1.64
N SER A 245 24.86 -27.18 0.95
CA SER A 245 24.55 -27.13 -0.48
C SER A 245 23.43 -28.12 -0.81
N PRO A 246 22.34 -27.68 -1.49
CA PRO A 246 22.07 -26.29 -1.84
C PRO A 246 21.74 -25.45 -0.59
N ALA A 247 22.30 -24.24 -0.51
CA ALA A 247 22.00 -23.28 0.56
C ALA A 247 22.32 -21.86 0.09
N LEU A 248 21.56 -20.89 0.54
CA LEU A 248 21.81 -19.45 0.34
C LEU A 248 22.60 -18.85 1.50
N SER A 249 22.30 -19.29 2.73
CA SER A 249 23.00 -18.86 3.95
C SER A 249 24.17 -19.75 4.34
N GLY A 250 24.31 -20.90 3.70
CA GLY A 250 25.21 -21.98 4.09
C GLY A 250 24.67 -22.83 5.26
N ASN A 251 23.39 -22.68 5.61
CA ASN A 251 22.72 -23.40 6.69
C ASN A 251 21.25 -23.67 6.39
N ALA A 252 20.98 -24.33 5.27
CA ALA A 252 19.64 -24.75 4.90
C ALA A 252 19.18 -25.97 5.72
N THR A 253 17.89 -26.22 5.73
CA THR A 253 17.28 -27.44 6.25
C THR A 253 16.66 -28.23 5.11
N GLN A 254 17.00 -29.49 5.04
CA GLN A 254 16.48 -30.47 4.06
C GLN A 254 15.28 -31.16 4.66
N PHE A 255 14.18 -31.14 3.93
CA PHE A 255 12.96 -31.88 4.21
C PHE A 255 12.73 -32.94 3.13
N ASN A 256 12.41 -34.13 3.53
CA ASN A 256 12.18 -35.25 2.63
C ASN A 256 10.82 -35.84 2.89
N LEU A 257 10.09 -36.16 1.83
CA LEU A 257 8.87 -36.93 1.87
C LEU A 257 8.94 -38.06 0.88
N GLY A 258 8.48 -39.24 1.28
CA GLY A 258 8.33 -40.42 0.44
C GLY A 258 7.39 -41.41 1.12
N GLY A 259 7.36 -42.59 0.60
CA GLY A 259 6.52 -43.66 1.11
C GLY A 259 5.99 -44.53 0.00
N ASN A 260 5.13 -45.47 0.36
CA ASN A 260 4.52 -46.42 -0.58
C ASN A 260 3.00 -46.22 -0.70
N MET A 261 2.51 -45.06 -0.28
CA MET A 261 1.10 -44.70 -0.35
C MET A 261 0.91 -43.40 -1.15
N ASP A 262 -0.19 -43.36 -1.92
CA ASP A 262 -0.60 -42.17 -2.63
C ASP A 262 -0.97 -41.07 -1.62
N TYR A 263 -0.67 -39.82 -1.96
CA TYR A 263 -1.06 -38.66 -1.20
C TYR A 263 -0.64 -38.69 0.27
N THR A 264 0.55 -39.21 0.58
CA THR A 264 1.14 -39.09 1.91
C THR A 264 1.57 -37.64 2.16
N ASP A 265 1.38 -37.17 3.36
CA ASP A 265 1.83 -35.84 3.76
C ASP A 265 2.63 -35.84 5.06
N ILE A 266 3.38 -34.78 5.28
CA ILE A 266 4.13 -34.52 6.51
C ILE A 266 4.12 -33.03 6.82
N LEU A 267 3.58 -32.70 7.99
CA LEU A 267 3.60 -31.37 8.57
C LEU A 267 4.77 -31.25 9.55
N TRP A 268 5.61 -30.25 9.38
CA TRP A 268 6.58 -29.80 10.38
C TRP A 268 6.11 -28.50 11.02
N ASN A 269 6.10 -28.49 12.35
CA ASN A 269 5.64 -27.37 13.15
C ASN A 269 6.75 -26.88 14.07
N ASN A 270 6.87 -25.55 14.22
CA ASN A 270 7.74 -24.91 15.21
C ASN A 270 6.98 -23.86 16.01
N HIS A 271 7.05 -24.00 17.34
CA HIS A 271 6.45 -23.06 18.27
C HIS A 271 7.39 -21.89 18.51
N LEU A 272 7.03 -20.69 18.02
CA LEU A 272 7.87 -19.49 18.11
C LEU A 272 7.58 -18.65 19.36
N ILE A 273 6.30 -18.48 19.72
CA ILE A 273 5.86 -17.67 20.85
C ILE A 273 4.84 -18.47 21.67
N GLY A 274 4.93 -18.41 22.98
CA GLY A 274 3.96 -19.05 23.88
C GLY A 274 4.59 -20.04 24.85
N ASP A 275 3.76 -20.84 25.52
CA ASP A 275 4.19 -21.71 26.65
C ASP A 275 5.18 -22.79 26.24
N LEU A 276 5.08 -23.28 25.02
CA LEU A 276 5.94 -24.34 24.48
C LEU A 276 7.14 -23.83 23.70
N SER A 277 7.29 -22.51 23.61
CA SER A 277 8.34 -21.90 22.82
C SER A 277 9.69 -21.84 23.55
N SER A 278 10.76 -22.19 22.85
CA SER A 278 12.12 -21.92 23.28
C SER A 278 12.63 -20.53 22.85
N ARG A 279 11.94 -19.87 21.91
CA ARG A 279 12.31 -18.54 21.37
C ARG A 279 11.76 -17.40 22.23
N MET A 280 10.44 -17.37 22.43
CA MET A 280 9.76 -16.32 23.21
C MET A 280 8.67 -16.92 24.07
N PRO A 281 8.98 -17.34 25.31
CA PRO A 281 7.99 -17.77 26.26
C PRO A 281 7.00 -16.65 26.58
N ASP A 282 5.69 -16.99 26.71
CA ASP A 282 4.63 -16.06 27.10
C ASP A 282 3.75 -16.67 28.19
N SER A 283 4.37 -17.05 29.31
CA SER A 283 3.66 -17.66 30.46
C SER A 283 2.62 -16.75 31.10
N GLY A 284 2.70 -15.45 30.88
CA GLY A 284 1.71 -14.47 31.32
C GLY A 284 0.52 -14.32 30.38
N HIS A 285 0.56 -14.95 29.21
CA HIS A 285 -0.46 -14.86 28.16
C HIS A 285 -0.78 -13.41 27.74
N THR A 286 0.25 -12.56 27.69
CA THR A 286 0.12 -11.13 27.42
C THR A 286 0.67 -10.70 26.07
N ILE A 287 1.51 -11.50 25.42
CA ILE A 287 2.14 -11.14 24.14
C ILE A 287 1.24 -11.58 22.98
N VAL A 288 0.94 -12.87 22.90
CA VAL A 288 0.22 -13.46 21.76
C VAL A 288 -1.10 -12.74 21.44
N PRO A 289 -1.96 -12.36 22.41
CA PRO A 289 -3.23 -11.68 22.11
C PRO A 289 -3.05 -10.27 21.52
N ASN A 290 -1.89 -9.65 21.70
CA ASN A 290 -1.59 -8.29 21.25
C ASN A 290 -0.86 -8.22 19.92
N LEU A 291 -0.52 -9.36 19.33
CA LEU A 291 0.12 -9.43 18.01
C LEU A 291 -0.93 -9.55 16.92
N HIS A 292 -0.83 -8.70 15.91
CA HIS A 292 -1.85 -8.56 14.89
C HIS A 292 -1.39 -8.70 13.45
N SER A 293 -0.11 -8.45 13.18
CA SER A 293 0.44 -8.47 11.82
C SER A 293 1.60 -9.45 11.74
N PHE A 294 1.63 -10.25 10.70
CA PHE A 294 2.62 -11.31 10.55
C PHE A 294 3.15 -11.37 9.12
N THR A 295 4.46 -11.56 9.02
CA THR A 295 5.15 -11.83 7.76
C THR A 295 5.90 -13.14 7.87
N TYR A 296 5.64 -14.07 6.94
CA TYR A 296 6.40 -15.29 6.72
C TYR A 296 7.22 -15.11 5.46
N ASP A 297 8.54 -15.15 5.57
CA ASP A 297 9.47 -14.94 4.47
C ASP A 297 10.42 -16.12 4.36
N VAL A 298 10.50 -16.79 3.19
CA VAL A 298 11.23 -18.03 3.04
C VAL A 298 11.78 -18.21 1.64
N TYR A 299 12.96 -18.81 1.57
CA TYR A 299 13.49 -19.38 0.32
C TYR A 299 13.39 -20.90 0.35
N PHE A 300 12.92 -21.50 -0.74
CA PHE A 300 12.87 -22.93 -0.87
C PHE A 300 13.41 -23.41 -2.22
N PHE A 301 14.03 -24.60 -2.22
CA PHE A 301 14.59 -25.25 -3.39
C PHE A 301 14.05 -26.67 -3.45
N GLY A 302 13.24 -26.98 -4.44
CA GLY A 302 12.60 -28.29 -4.59
C GLY A 302 13.24 -29.13 -5.70
N SER A 303 13.44 -30.39 -5.42
CA SER A 303 13.85 -31.40 -6.42
C SER A 303 12.77 -32.46 -6.59
N ASN A 304 12.53 -32.87 -7.84
CA ASN A 304 11.46 -33.81 -8.20
C ASN A 304 10.06 -33.31 -7.77
N LEU A 305 9.77 -32.02 -8.01
CA LEU A 305 8.50 -31.41 -7.67
C LEU A 305 7.29 -32.03 -8.40
N GLY A 306 7.54 -32.78 -9.49
CA GLY A 306 6.52 -33.58 -10.13
C GLY A 306 5.93 -34.70 -9.27
N ALA A 307 6.51 -34.98 -8.10
CA ALA A 307 5.99 -35.93 -7.08
C ALA A 307 5.17 -35.21 -5.99
N SER A 308 5.17 -33.87 -5.97
CA SER A 308 4.42 -33.07 -5.00
C SER A 308 2.98 -32.89 -5.43
N GLN A 309 2.04 -33.06 -4.51
CA GLN A 309 0.68 -32.53 -4.62
C GLN A 309 0.68 -31.04 -4.31
N ALA A 310 1.25 -30.69 -3.17
CA ALA A 310 1.34 -29.32 -2.70
C ALA A 310 2.53 -29.09 -1.76
N LEU A 311 2.86 -27.81 -1.57
CA LEU A 311 3.74 -27.32 -0.52
C LEU A 311 2.96 -26.28 0.28
N GLU A 312 2.86 -26.48 1.60
CA GLU A 312 2.12 -25.58 2.47
C GLU A 312 3.05 -24.77 3.37
N PHE A 313 2.66 -23.52 3.59
CA PHE A 313 3.38 -22.55 4.42
C PHE A 313 2.37 -21.81 5.29
N ASP A 314 2.36 -22.11 6.61
CA ASP A 314 1.31 -21.64 7.47
C ASP A 314 1.84 -20.81 8.63
N ILE A 315 1.00 -19.90 9.07
CA ILE A 315 1.12 -19.16 10.32
C ILE A 315 -0.08 -19.52 11.16
N ASN A 316 0.13 -19.89 12.43
CA ASN A 316 -0.96 -20.11 13.36
C ASN A 316 -0.84 -19.22 14.58
N GLN A 317 -1.97 -18.71 15.05
CA GLN A 317 -2.09 -17.99 16.32
C GLN A 317 -3.23 -18.60 17.13
N PHE A 318 -2.97 -18.88 18.40
CA PHE A 318 -3.94 -19.48 19.31
C PHE A 318 -4.01 -18.69 20.62
N PHE A 319 -5.18 -18.24 20.98
CA PHE A 319 -5.47 -17.62 22.29
C PHE A 319 -6.97 -17.56 22.55
N ASN A 320 -7.39 -17.50 23.80
CA ASN A 320 -8.80 -17.37 24.20
C ASN A 320 -9.73 -18.38 23.51
N ASN A 321 -9.29 -19.63 23.38
CA ASN A 321 -10.01 -20.72 22.71
C ASN A 321 -10.28 -20.48 21.22
N MET A 322 -9.64 -19.50 20.60
CA MET A 322 -9.70 -19.24 19.17
C MET A 322 -8.41 -19.71 18.50
N GLY A 323 -8.57 -20.28 17.31
CA GLY A 323 -7.48 -20.65 16.41
C GLY A 323 -7.57 -19.87 15.10
N PHE A 324 -6.45 -19.32 14.71
CA PHE A 324 -6.27 -18.59 13.47
C PHE A 324 -5.18 -19.33 12.68
N THR A 325 -5.56 -20.03 11.63
CA THR A 325 -4.62 -20.70 10.71
C THR A 325 -4.65 -19.96 9.37
N TRP A 326 -3.60 -19.18 9.11
CA TRP A 326 -3.36 -18.62 7.78
C TRP A 326 -2.59 -19.65 6.96
N GLY A 327 -3.31 -20.62 6.41
CA GLY A 327 -2.76 -21.64 5.54
C GLY A 327 -2.61 -21.15 4.12
N HIS A 328 -1.46 -21.43 3.52
CA HIS A 328 -1.16 -21.10 2.13
C HIS A 328 -0.58 -22.34 1.45
N GLU A 329 -1.26 -22.82 0.46
CA GLU A 329 -0.88 -24.01 -0.29
C GLU A 329 -0.47 -23.65 -1.71
N CYS A 330 0.77 -23.98 -2.09
CA CYS A 330 1.18 -24.00 -3.48
C CYS A 330 0.80 -25.37 -4.07
N ARG A 331 -0.34 -25.43 -4.73
CA ARG A 331 -0.85 -26.66 -5.34
C ARG A 331 -0.11 -26.96 -6.63
N VAL A 332 1.01 -27.70 -6.53
CA VAL A 332 1.89 -28.04 -7.65
C VAL A 332 1.20 -28.98 -8.64
N ALA A 333 0.54 -30.03 -8.15
CA ALA A 333 -0.30 -30.88 -8.98
C ALA A 333 -1.71 -30.34 -9.07
N GLY A 334 -2.28 -30.32 -10.26
CA GLY A 334 -3.68 -29.93 -10.44
C GLY A 334 -3.93 -28.44 -10.53
N GLY A 335 -3.00 -27.67 -11.12
CA GLY A 335 -3.29 -26.29 -11.48
C GLY A 335 -2.19 -25.26 -11.33
N ASN A 336 -1.13 -25.52 -10.57
CA ASN A 336 -0.05 -24.56 -10.30
C ASN A 336 -0.61 -23.22 -9.77
N GLU A 337 -1.36 -23.29 -8.67
CA GLU A 337 -2.10 -22.17 -8.11
C GLU A 337 -1.86 -22.10 -6.61
N TRP A 338 -1.86 -20.89 -6.05
CA TRP A 338 -1.92 -20.67 -4.63
C TRP A 338 -3.36 -20.79 -4.12
N ASP A 339 -3.57 -21.65 -3.12
CA ASP A 339 -4.82 -21.76 -2.39
C ASP A 339 -4.63 -21.21 -0.97
N ILE A 340 -5.72 -20.76 -0.34
CA ILE A 340 -5.74 -20.34 1.06
C ILE A 340 -6.76 -21.15 1.85
N TRP A 341 -6.51 -21.31 3.16
CA TRP A 341 -7.36 -22.10 4.04
C TRP A 341 -8.54 -21.30 4.58
N ASP A 342 -9.75 -21.78 4.36
CA ASP A 342 -10.95 -21.27 5.05
C ASP A 342 -11.14 -22.01 6.37
N ASN A 343 -10.84 -21.35 7.48
CA ASN A 343 -10.93 -21.89 8.83
C ASN A 343 -12.35 -22.32 9.23
N THR A 344 -13.37 -21.70 8.66
CA THR A 344 -14.78 -21.99 8.97
C THR A 344 -15.29 -23.17 8.15
N ALA A 345 -14.99 -23.17 6.86
CA ALA A 345 -15.44 -24.22 5.97
C ALA A 345 -14.54 -25.48 6.01
N GLY A 346 -13.33 -25.38 6.59
CA GLY A 346 -12.35 -26.47 6.67
C GLY A 346 -11.92 -26.95 5.30
N LYS A 347 -11.62 -26.03 4.37
CA LYS A 347 -11.25 -26.36 3.01
C LYS A 347 -10.32 -25.32 2.39
N TRP A 348 -9.56 -25.76 1.39
CA TRP A 348 -8.76 -24.91 0.54
C TRP A 348 -9.62 -24.14 -0.45
N LEU A 349 -9.28 -22.88 -0.69
CA LEU A 349 -9.94 -21.97 -1.62
C LEU A 349 -8.93 -21.46 -2.65
N PRO A 350 -9.18 -21.69 -3.95
CA PRO A 350 -8.32 -21.21 -5.02
C PRO A 350 -8.34 -19.68 -5.08
N THR A 351 -7.14 -19.09 -5.25
CA THR A 351 -6.99 -17.62 -5.29
C THR A 351 -6.89 -17.05 -6.70
N GLY A 352 -6.66 -17.89 -7.71
CA GLY A 352 -6.31 -17.46 -9.07
C GLY A 352 -4.86 -17.00 -9.22
N ILE A 353 -4.05 -17.07 -8.16
CA ILE A 353 -2.65 -16.63 -8.16
C ILE A 353 -1.76 -17.80 -8.61
N PRO A 354 -0.97 -17.64 -9.70
CA PRO A 354 -0.10 -18.70 -10.16
C PRO A 354 0.96 -19.11 -9.13
N CYS A 355 1.12 -20.41 -8.89
CA CYS A 355 2.23 -21.00 -8.16
C CYS A 355 3.00 -21.95 -9.07
N ASN A 356 4.07 -21.46 -9.71
CA ASN A 356 4.95 -22.21 -10.57
C ASN A 356 6.36 -22.25 -9.98
N PRO A 357 6.66 -23.13 -9.01
CA PRO A 357 7.98 -23.18 -8.42
C PRO A 357 9.02 -23.67 -9.43
N ILE A 358 10.19 -23.03 -9.41
CA ILE A 358 11.33 -23.42 -10.24
C ILE A 358 11.92 -24.68 -9.64
N GLU A 359 11.82 -25.80 -10.36
CA GLU A 359 12.45 -27.06 -9.96
C GLU A 359 13.98 -26.96 -10.06
N ASN A 360 14.68 -27.45 -9.05
CA ASN A 360 16.14 -27.34 -8.93
C ASN A 360 16.67 -25.91 -8.95
N GLY A 361 15.84 -24.97 -8.49
CA GLY A 361 16.16 -23.55 -8.32
C GLY A 361 15.59 -23.00 -7.03
N TRP A 362 16.15 -21.87 -6.57
CA TRP A 362 15.62 -21.17 -5.40
C TRP A 362 14.37 -20.38 -5.77
N ASN A 363 13.32 -20.56 -4.99
CA ASN A 363 12.09 -19.81 -5.02
C ASN A 363 12.01 -18.95 -3.77
N HIS A 364 11.47 -17.74 -3.87
CA HIS A 364 11.25 -16.83 -2.76
C HIS A 364 9.77 -16.61 -2.54
N LEU A 365 9.30 -16.85 -1.33
CA LEU A 365 7.93 -16.63 -0.90
C LEU A 365 7.90 -15.65 0.27
N THR A 366 7.05 -14.64 0.17
CA THR A 366 6.70 -13.75 1.28
C THR A 366 5.18 -13.71 1.42
N LEU A 367 4.68 -14.03 2.61
CA LEU A 367 3.27 -14.00 2.96
C LEU A 367 3.03 -12.89 3.97
N HIS A 368 2.03 -12.05 3.70
CA HIS A 368 1.56 -11.07 4.68
C HIS A 368 0.14 -11.39 5.12
N VAL A 369 -0.05 -11.50 6.41
CA VAL A 369 -1.35 -11.77 7.01
C VAL A 369 -1.56 -10.92 8.25
N ALA A 370 -2.82 -10.72 8.63
CA ALA A 370 -3.14 -9.99 9.85
C ALA A 370 -4.35 -10.60 10.56
N ARG A 371 -4.41 -10.37 11.87
CA ARG A 371 -5.62 -10.51 12.64
C ARG A 371 -6.26 -9.14 12.83
N THR A 372 -7.49 -8.97 12.39
CA THR A 372 -8.22 -7.71 12.52
C THR A 372 -8.58 -7.40 13.98
N SER A 373 -8.94 -6.15 14.27
CA SER A 373 -9.43 -5.76 15.61
C SER A 373 -10.72 -6.48 16.03
N SER A 374 -11.47 -7.05 15.09
CA SER A 374 -12.64 -7.89 15.31
C SER A 374 -12.31 -9.39 15.39
N ASN A 375 -11.03 -9.75 15.54
CA ASN A 375 -10.55 -11.11 15.59
C ASN A 375 -10.94 -11.96 14.36
N GLN A 376 -10.73 -11.42 13.18
CA GLN A 376 -10.84 -12.17 11.93
C GLN A 376 -9.46 -12.36 11.31
N LEU A 377 -9.27 -13.47 10.60
CA LEU A 377 -8.10 -13.68 9.76
C LEU A 377 -8.19 -12.80 8.53
N GLN A 378 -7.12 -12.11 8.19
CA GLN A 378 -6.99 -11.40 6.93
C GLN A 378 -5.77 -11.93 6.17
N TYR A 379 -5.99 -12.48 4.98
CA TYR A 379 -4.96 -12.79 4.00
C TYR A 379 -4.70 -11.52 3.20
N GLN A 380 -3.53 -10.91 3.37
CA GLN A 380 -3.25 -9.60 2.78
C GLN A 380 -2.60 -9.73 1.41
N SER A 381 -1.50 -10.46 1.31
CA SER A 381 -0.81 -10.66 0.03
C SER A 381 0.09 -11.89 0.03
N ILE A 382 0.33 -12.38 -1.19
CA ILE A 382 1.33 -13.39 -1.53
C ILE A 382 2.33 -12.75 -2.49
N THR A 383 3.61 -12.73 -2.13
CA THR A 383 4.69 -12.36 -3.04
C THR A 383 5.47 -13.63 -3.39
N PHE A 384 5.46 -14.01 -4.65
CA PHE A 384 6.15 -15.19 -5.10
C PHE A 384 7.11 -14.86 -6.25
N ASN A 385 8.39 -15.19 -6.08
CA ASN A 385 9.47 -14.88 -7.02
C ASN A 385 9.47 -13.42 -7.51
N GLY A 386 9.23 -12.49 -6.58
CA GLY A 386 9.23 -11.04 -6.83
C GLY A 386 7.92 -10.47 -7.38
N VAL A 387 6.89 -11.30 -7.61
CA VAL A 387 5.56 -10.83 -8.04
C VAL A 387 4.62 -10.83 -6.85
N THR A 388 4.04 -9.66 -6.52
CA THR A 388 3.11 -9.49 -5.41
C THR A 388 1.67 -9.49 -5.89
N HIS A 389 0.85 -10.31 -5.24
CA HIS A 389 -0.60 -10.35 -5.42
C HIS A 389 -1.31 -10.00 -4.12
N VAL A 390 -2.17 -9.01 -4.17
CA VAL A 390 -2.96 -8.54 -3.02
C VAL A 390 -4.30 -9.28 -3.00
N LEU A 391 -4.64 -9.87 -1.86
CA LEU A 391 -5.88 -10.62 -1.63
C LEU A 391 -6.89 -9.78 -0.85
N ASN A 392 -6.53 -9.36 0.36
CA ASN A 392 -7.39 -8.70 1.34
C ASN A 392 -8.67 -9.50 1.67
N TRP A 393 -8.57 -10.84 1.68
CA TRP A 393 -9.68 -11.73 2.02
C TRP A 393 -9.73 -11.96 3.53
N THR A 394 -10.94 -12.01 4.07
CA THR A 394 -11.17 -12.08 5.52
C THR A 394 -12.05 -13.28 5.87
N TYR A 395 -11.65 -14.03 6.90
CA TYR A 395 -12.33 -15.23 7.39
C TYR A 395 -12.45 -15.22 8.91
N SER A 396 -13.38 -16.02 9.45
CA SER A 396 -13.52 -16.18 10.89
C SER A 396 -12.54 -17.23 11.44
N PRO A 397 -12.10 -17.08 12.72
CA PRO A 397 -11.33 -18.10 13.39
C PRO A 397 -12.17 -19.35 13.69
N PHE A 398 -11.49 -20.46 13.99
CA PHE A 398 -12.13 -21.67 14.47
C PHE A 398 -12.00 -21.83 16.01
N SER A 399 -12.73 -22.80 16.58
CA SER A 399 -12.62 -23.12 18.00
C SER A 399 -11.40 -23.97 18.28
N ALA A 400 -10.49 -23.50 19.15
CA ALA A 400 -9.25 -24.17 19.50
C ALA A 400 -9.02 -24.16 21.02
N PRO A 401 -9.87 -24.85 21.81
CA PRO A 401 -9.77 -24.84 23.28
C PRO A 401 -8.45 -25.47 23.74
N GLY A 402 -7.78 -24.79 24.70
CA GLY A 402 -6.54 -25.27 25.30
C GLY A 402 -5.27 -25.02 24.49
N TRP A 403 -5.37 -24.43 23.29
CA TRP A 403 -4.22 -24.04 22.49
C TRP A 403 -3.80 -22.59 22.78
N TYR A 404 -2.49 -22.37 22.88
CA TYR A 404 -1.92 -21.05 23.09
C TYR A 404 -0.56 -20.90 22.40
N GLY A 405 -0.36 -19.81 21.68
CA GLY A 405 0.93 -19.46 21.08
C GLY A 405 0.85 -19.06 19.63
N ILE A 406 2.02 -18.83 19.04
CA ILE A 406 2.22 -18.63 17.61
C ILE A 406 3.17 -19.71 17.10
N THR A 407 2.77 -20.34 16.01
CA THR A 407 3.57 -21.37 15.36
C THR A 407 3.72 -21.07 13.88
N VAL A 408 4.80 -21.54 13.28
CA VAL A 408 4.97 -21.62 11.84
C VAL A 408 5.00 -23.08 11.42
N ASN A 409 4.36 -23.36 10.30
CA ASN A 409 4.38 -24.68 9.71
C ASN A 409 5.05 -24.65 8.33
N TYR A 410 5.56 -25.79 7.97
CA TYR A 410 5.92 -26.17 6.62
C TYR A 410 5.41 -27.60 6.38
N GLN A 411 4.72 -27.81 5.26
CA GLN A 411 4.17 -29.12 4.93
C GLN A 411 4.55 -29.52 3.51
N MET A 412 4.75 -30.80 3.32
CA MET A 412 4.98 -31.43 2.02
C MET A 412 3.92 -32.50 1.79
N ASP A 413 3.25 -32.42 0.64
CA ASP A 413 2.24 -33.38 0.22
C ASP A 413 2.71 -34.13 -1.00
N GLY A 414 2.70 -35.43 -0.90
CA GLY A 414 2.95 -36.33 -2.01
C GLY A 414 1.73 -36.50 -2.89
N ASN A 415 1.94 -36.78 -4.16
CA ASN A 415 0.86 -37.05 -5.09
C ASN A 415 0.69 -38.57 -5.38
N TYR A 416 -0.18 -38.90 -6.32
CA TYR A 416 -0.46 -40.29 -6.76
C TYR A 416 0.74 -41.05 -7.30
N ARG A 417 1.88 -40.40 -7.55
CA ARG A 417 3.08 -41.05 -8.10
C ARG A 417 3.91 -41.77 -7.05
N GLN A 418 3.72 -41.47 -5.77
CA GLN A 418 4.44 -42.07 -4.63
C GLN A 418 5.99 -41.99 -4.75
N SER A 419 6.48 -41.01 -5.48
CA SER A 419 7.92 -40.81 -5.65
C SER A 419 8.48 -39.96 -4.54
N PRO A 420 9.60 -40.32 -3.92
CA PRO A 420 10.26 -39.46 -2.96
C PRO A 420 10.70 -38.14 -3.60
N TYR A 421 10.55 -37.06 -2.84
CA TYR A 421 11.06 -35.74 -3.22
C TYR A 421 11.62 -34.99 -2.02
N THR A 422 12.40 -33.97 -2.32
CA THR A 422 13.16 -33.21 -1.33
C THR A 422 12.96 -31.74 -1.55
N VAL A 423 12.77 -31.00 -0.45
CA VAL A 423 12.79 -29.55 -0.44
C VAL A 423 13.81 -29.07 0.58
N TYR A 424 14.63 -28.11 0.17
CA TYR A 424 15.53 -27.39 1.05
C TYR A 424 14.91 -26.05 1.36
N VAL A 425 14.87 -25.69 2.64
CA VAL A 425 14.37 -24.40 3.13
C VAL A 425 15.53 -23.62 3.71
N ASP A 426 15.66 -22.35 3.33
CA ASP A 426 16.69 -21.45 3.82
C ASP A 426 16.13 -20.06 4.06
N LYS A 427 16.76 -19.29 4.94
CA LYS A 427 16.36 -17.93 5.31
C LYS A 427 14.87 -17.83 5.65
N LEU A 428 14.34 -18.82 6.36
CA LEU A 428 12.99 -18.74 6.90
C LEU A 428 12.98 -17.72 8.04
N ASN A 429 12.29 -16.63 7.81
CA ASN A 429 12.13 -15.54 8.78
C ASN A 429 10.64 -15.36 9.09
N PHE A 430 10.35 -15.00 10.31
CA PHE A 430 9.01 -14.64 10.75
C PHE A 430 9.05 -13.31 11.48
N THR A 431 8.32 -12.34 10.97
CA THR A 431 8.17 -11.01 11.59
C THR A 431 6.76 -10.85 12.11
N TYR A 432 6.63 -10.23 13.30
CA TYR A 432 5.35 -9.88 13.90
C TYR A 432 5.36 -8.43 14.40
N GLU A 433 4.17 -7.80 14.40
CA GLU A 433 3.90 -6.45 14.90
C GLU A 433 2.63 -6.42 15.74
#